data_059ae9417e885ed5f87d2f4806494ea0
#
_entry.id   059ae9417e885ed5f87d2f4806494ea0
#
_cell.length_a   1.000
_cell.length_b   1.000
_cell.length_c   1.000
_cell.angle_alpha   90.00
_cell.angle_beta   90.00
_cell.angle_gamma   90.00
#
_symmetry.space_group_name_H-M   'P 1'
#
loop_
_entity.id
_entity.type
_entity.pdbx_description
1 polymer ?
#
loop_
_entity_poly.entity_id
_entity_poly.type
_entity_poly.pdbx_seq_one_letter_code
_entity_poly.pdbx_strand_id
1 'polypeptide(L)'
;AATLTGGPAPETQGYELAAARALSERPLAAAALEILDAFARVTDLAVASRLLRSPFLCGAAGEADARARLDARIRRSEGPDLGLARLARLAADHQCPALARTLEASIALAQNRPRRALPSRWSRLWFELLHAMGWPGTDLDSGEHQAQQRWAQLIAEFGACDDYVGAVSAGEAASLLRDMAQGTLFEPEELRAPVTIIDPATCAGMSFDGLWVCGLDGAVWPAPASPDPFLPREWQARIGKIGAKGMEPGIEISHHRFFEFLPIRSASRSRYKAPFTV
;
A
#
# COMPACT_ATOMS: atom_id res chain seq x y z
N ALA A 1 35.93 19.51 12.41
CA ALA A 1 35.64 18.10 12.19
C ALA A 1 34.52 17.71 13.18
N ALA A 2 33.26 17.73 12.76
CA ALA A 2 32.16 17.21 13.52
C ALA A 2 31.76 15.91 12.83
N THR A 3 32.01 14.81 13.52
CA THR A 3 31.63 13.45 13.17
C THR A 3 30.10 13.32 13.34
N LEU A 4 29.37 13.29 12.27
CA LEU A 4 27.97 12.87 12.28
C LEU A 4 27.94 11.34 12.34
N THR A 5 28.11 10.80 13.54
CA THR A 5 27.88 9.39 13.85
C THR A 5 26.51 9.25 14.49
N GLY A 6 25.68 8.40 13.91
CA GLY A 6 24.44 7.91 14.51
C GLY A 6 23.24 8.75 14.12
N GLY A 7 22.58 8.39 13.01
CA GLY A 7 21.17 8.68 12.85
C GLY A 7 20.42 8.04 14.03
N PRO A 8 19.36 8.67 14.54
CA PRO A 8 18.51 8.05 15.56
C PRO A 8 18.04 6.70 15.01
N ALA A 9 18.03 5.68 15.90
CA ALA A 9 17.29 4.45 15.67
C ALA A 9 15.89 4.83 15.17
N PRO A 10 15.25 4.04 14.29
CA PRO A 10 13.91 4.35 13.82
C PRO A 10 13.07 4.64 15.05
N GLU A 11 12.66 5.90 15.20
CA GLU A 11 11.77 6.31 16.28
C GLU A 11 10.56 5.41 16.14
N THR A 12 10.32 4.59 17.14
CA THR A 12 9.07 3.85 17.28
C THR A 12 7.99 4.90 17.14
N GLN A 13 7.25 4.89 16.03
CA GLN A 13 6.16 5.83 15.84
C GLN A 13 5.29 5.69 17.07
N GLY A 14 5.10 6.78 17.81
CA GLY A 14 4.33 6.77 19.06
C GLY A 14 2.84 6.46 18.83
N TYR A 15 2.46 6.13 17.58
CA TYR A 15 1.11 5.76 17.19
C TYR A 15 1.13 4.73 16.06
N GLU A 16 0.07 3.94 15.97
CA GLU A 16 -0.24 3.05 14.86
C GLU A 16 -1.56 3.45 14.18
N LEU A 17 -1.67 3.18 12.92
CA LEU A 17 -2.91 3.30 12.15
C LEU A 17 -3.52 1.91 11.99
N ALA A 18 -4.52 1.59 12.81
CA ALA A 18 -5.30 0.36 12.68
C ALA A 18 -6.28 0.51 11.50
N ALA A 19 -5.75 0.43 10.28
CA ALA A 19 -6.55 0.42 9.06
C ALA A 19 -5.90 -0.55 8.08
N ALA A 20 -6.60 -1.64 7.83
CA ALA A 20 -6.21 -2.53 6.74
C ALA A 20 -6.23 -1.74 5.42
N ARG A 21 -5.10 -1.69 4.74
CA ARG A 21 -4.96 -1.07 3.43
C ARG A 21 -4.77 -2.14 2.37
N ALA A 22 -5.05 -1.79 1.12
CA ALA A 22 -4.71 -2.67 0.03
C ALA A 22 -3.20 -2.99 0.04
N LEU A 23 -2.84 -4.24 -0.21
CA LEU A 23 -1.43 -4.66 -0.27
C LEU A 23 -0.66 -3.83 -1.32
N SER A 24 -1.32 -3.47 -2.43
CA SER A 24 -0.77 -2.60 -3.48
C SER A 24 -0.36 -1.20 -3.00
N GLU A 25 -0.90 -0.72 -1.88
CA GLU A 25 -0.56 0.58 -1.27
C GLU A 25 0.66 0.50 -0.35
N ARG A 26 1.08 -0.70 0.04
CA ARG A 26 2.30 -0.89 0.83
C ARG A 26 3.52 -0.59 -0.02
N PRO A 27 4.47 0.24 0.43
CA PRO A 27 5.60 0.70 -0.39
C PRO A 27 6.40 -0.45 -1.02
N LEU A 28 6.63 -1.52 -0.28
CA LEU A 28 7.34 -2.71 -0.74
C LEU A 28 6.60 -3.43 -1.88
N ALA A 29 5.29 -3.63 -1.75
CA ALA A 29 4.46 -4.27 -2.78
C ALA A 29 4.26 -3.35 -4.00
N ALA A 30 4.09 -2.04 -3.77
CA ALA A 30 4.04 -1.04 -4.83
C ALA A 30 5.32 -1.07 -5.69
N ALA A 31 6.50 -1.15 -5.05
CA ALA A 31 7.78 -1.26 -5.76
C ALA A 31 7.86 -2.56 -6.60
N ALA A 32 7.36 -3.69 -6.07
CA ALA A 32 7.29 -4.92 -6.84
C ALA A 32 6.41 -4.77 -8.08
N LEU A 33 5.20 -4.19 -7.94
CA LEU A 33 4.30 -3.92 -9.07
C LEU A 33 4.93 -2.98 -10.10
N GLU A 34 5.66 -1.96 -9.67
CA GLU A 34 6.36 -1.03 -10.57
C GLU A 34 7.47 -1.72 -11.36
N ILE A 35 8.24 -2.61 -10.71
CA ILE A 35 9.26 -3.42 -11.41
C ILE A 35 8.58 -4.28 -12.47
N LEU A 36 7.53 -5.00 -12.11
CA LEU A 36 6.84 -5.90 -13.06
C LEU A 36 6.24 -5.13 -14.23
N ASP A 37 5.62 -3.97 -14.00
CA ASP A 37 5.11 -3.11 -15.06
C ASP A 37 6.20 -2.59 -16.00
N ALA A 38 7.34 -2.19 -15.45
CA ALA A 38 8.48 -1.70 -16.23
C ALA A 38 8.98 -2.75 -17.23
N PHE A 39 8.88 -4.04 -16.89
CA PHE A 39 9.26 -5.14 -17.76
C PHE A 39 8.11 -5.69 -18.61
N ALA A 40 6.86 -5.48 -18.20
CA ALA A 40 5.68 -5.92 -18.95
C ALA A 40 5.28 -4.95 -20.06
N ARG A 41 5.57 -3.67 -19.88
CA ARG A 41 5.12 -2.55 -20.74
C ARG A 41 6.31 -1.70 -21.21
N VAL A 42 6.00 -0.67 -21.99
CA VAL A 42 7.00 0.37 -22.32
C VAL A 42 7.24 1.21 -21.07
N THR A 43 8.50 1.36 -20.69
CA THR A 43 8.90 2.14 -19.53
C THR A 43 8.98 3.61 -19.90
N ASP A 44 8.25 4.44 -19.19
CA ASP A 44 8.31 5.89 -19.29
C ASP A 44 9.28 6.51 -18.27
N LEU A 45 9.50 7.82 -18.40
CA LEU A 45 10.35 8.59 -17.51
C LEU A 45 9.86 8.55 -16.04
N ALA A 46 8.54 8.50 -15.83
CA ALA A 46 7.96 8.49 -14.47
C ALA A 46 8.26 7.15 -13.78
N VAL A 47 8.12 6.03 -14.48
CA VAL A 47 8.49 4.69 -13.97
C VAL A 47 10.00 4.63 -13.69
N ALA A 48 10.85 5.08 -14.63
CA ALA A 48 12.30 5.13 -14.42
C ALA A 48 12.68 5.93 -13.18
N SER A 49 12.05 7.08 -12.99
CA SER A 49 12.26 7.95 -11.82
C SER A 49 11.82 7.28 -10.50
N ARG A 50 10.72 6.53 -10.49
CA ARG A 50 10.28 5.78 -9.30
C ARG A 50 11.25 4.63 -8.98
N LEU A 51 11.70 3.88 -9.99
CA LEU A 51 12.72 2.83 -9.80
C LEU A 51 14.01 3.39 -9.21
N LEU A 52 14.50 4.54 -9.70
CA LEU A 52 15.70 5.18 -9.17
C LEU A 52 15.59 5.55 -7.68
N ARG A 53 14.40 5.96 -7.25
CA ARG A 53 14.12 6.39 -5.87
C ARG A 53 13.68 5.27 -4.94
N SER A 54 13.44 4.07 -5.48
CA SER A 54 12.99 2.94 -4.68
C SER A 54 14.08 2.46 -3.72
N PRO A 55 13.80 2.36 -2.40
CA PRO A 55 14.73 1.80 -1.43
C PRO A 55 14.82 0.28 -1.52
N PHE A 56 13.86 -0.37 -2.20
CA PHE A 56 13.70 -1.82 -2.25
C PHE A 56 14.50 -2.50 -3.38
N LEU A 57 15.41 -1.78 -4.02
CA LEU A 57 16.26 -2.31 -5.08
C LEU A 57 17.70 -2.50 -4.60
N CYS A 58 18.41 -3.44 -5.26
CA CYS A 58 19.80 -3.71 -4.94
C CYS A 58 20.65 -2.42 -4.91
N GLY A 59 21.45 -2.26 -3.87
CA GLY A 59 22.38 -1.14 -3.74
C GLY A 59 21.73 0.21 -3.46
N ALA A 60 20.43 0.28 -3.14
CA ALA A 60 19.71 1.53 -2.96
C ALA A 60 20.36 2.47 -1.93
N ALA A 61 20.73 1.95 -0.77
CA ALA A 61 21.37 2.74 0.29
C ALA A 61 22.75 3.27 -0.14
N GLY A 62 23.58 2.41 -0.73
CA GLY A 62 24.95 2.78 -1.15
C GLY A 62 25.01 3.72 -2.36
N GLU A 63 23.97 3.72 -3.20
CA GLU A 63 23.88 4.54 -4.42
C GLU A 63 22.89 5.70 -4.30
N ALA A 64 22.34 5.99 -3.12
CA ALA A 64 21.24 6.94 -2.93
C ALA A 64 21.51 8.31 -3.58
N ASP A 65 22.65 8.92 -3.29
CA ASP A 65 23.04 10.23 -3.83
C ASP A 65 23.28 10.19 -5.35
N ALA A 66 23.88 9.11 -5.85
CA ALA A 66 24.13 8.95 -7.27
C ALA A 66 22.81 8.78 -8.03
N ARG A 67 21.89 7.98 -7.52
CA ARG A 67 20.54 7.79 -8.06
C ARG A 67 19.72 9.08 -8.05
N ALA A 68 19.81 9.87 -6.98
CA ALA A 68 19.14 11.17 -6.89
C ALA A 68 19.65 12.15 -7.97
N ARG A 69 20.99 12.20 -8.18
CA ARG A 69 21.60 13.01 -9.25
C ARG A 69 21.19 12.52 -10.63
N LEU A 70 21.15 11.21 -10.83
CA LEU A 70 20.69 10.60 -12.08
C LEU A 70 19.23 10.91 -12.34
N ASP A 71 18.34 10.78 -11.35
CA ASP A 71 16.92 11.13 -11.45
C ASP A 71 16.72 12.60 -11.87
N ALA A 72 17.44 13.52 -11.21
CA ALA A 72 17.40 14.94 -11.58
C ALA A 72 17.91 15.21 -13.01
N ARG A 73 18.89 14.43 -13.48
CA ARG A 73 19.43 14.55 -14.84
C ARG A 73 18.43 14.04 -15.89
N ILE A 74 17.91 12.82 -15.72
CA ILE A 74 16.99 12.23 -16.74
C ILE A 74 15.74 13.09 -16.92
N ARG A 75 15.23 13.70 -15.85
CA ARG A 75 14.09 14.62 -15.91
C ARG A 75 14.36 15.89 -16.73
N ARG A 76 15.62 16.28 -16.90
CA ARG A 76 16.01 17.48 -17.67
C ARG A 76 16.42 17.18 -19.09
N SER A 77 16.96 15.99 -19.35
CA SER A 77 17.66 15.71 -20.61
C SER A 77 17.09 14.55 -21.43
N GLU A 78 16.24 13.71 -20.84
CA GLU A 78 15.64 12.57 -21.54
C GLU A 78 14.16 12.87 -21.91
N GLY A 79 13.68 12.24 -22.97
CA GLY A 79 12.28 12.32 -23.39
C GLY A 79 11.35 11.48 -22.49
N PRO A 80 10.03 11.54 -22.75
CA PRO A 80 9.05 10.79 -21.99
C PRO A 80 9.25 9.28 -22.04
N ASP A 81 9.76 8.75 -23.14
CA ASP A 81 9.97 7.33 -23.36
C ASP A 81 11.42 6.94 -23.03
N LEU A 82 11.66 6.59 -21.78
CA LEU A 82 12.97 6.13 -21.31
C LEU A 82 12.97 4.61 -21.12
N GLY A 83 13.39 3.86 -22.15
CA GLY A 83 13.48 2.41 -22.07
C GLY A 83 14.51 1.92 -21.04
N LEU A 84 14.28 0.75 -20.43
CA LEU A 84 15.13 0.15 -19.39
C LEU A 84 16.60 -0.01 -19.83
N ALA A 85 16.84 -0.36 -21.10
CA ALA A 85 18.21 -0.48 -21.62
C ALA A 85 18.95 0.86 -21.67
N ARG A 86 18.24 1.97 -21.90
CA ARG A 86 18.82 3.31 -21.82
C ARG A 86 19.08 3.69 -20.36
N LEU A 87 18.13 3.37 -19.46
CA LEU A 87 18.31 3.59 -18.01
C LEU A 87 19.51 2.82 -17.46
N ALA A 88 19.71 1.56 -17.87
CA ALA A 88 20.86 0.76 -17.44
C ALA A 88 22.19 1.40 -17.85
N ARG A 89 22.30 1.87 -19.10
CA ARG A 89 23.50 2.60 -19.58
C ARG A 89 23.75 3.88 -18.77
N LEU A 90 22.69 4.68 -18.57
CA LEU A 90 22.81 5.91 -17.77
C LEU A 90 23.20 5.62 -16.32
N ALA A 91 22.69 4.54 -15.73
CA ALA A 91 23.08 4.11 -14.39
C ALA A 91 24.58 3.74 -14.31
N ALA A 92 25.09 3.02 -15.31
CA ALA A 92 26.52 2.71 -15.42
C ALA A 92 27.39 3.98 -15.54
N ASP A 93 26.99 4.93 -16.40
CA ASP A 93 27.72 6.17 -16.65
C ASP A 93 27.68 7.14 -15.44
N HIS A 94 26.69 7.00 -14.55
CA HIS A 94 26.43 7.94 -13.45
C HIS A 94 26.60 7.34 -12.05
N GLN A 95 27.57 6.48 -11.85
CA GLN A 95 27.95 5.94 -10.54
C GLN A 95 26.86 5.13 -9.83
N CYS A 96 26.02 4.45 -10.59
CA CYS A 96 25.02 3.51 -10.07
C CYS A 96 25.29 2.06 -10.58
N PRO A 97 26.47 1.47 -10.28
CA PRO A 97 26.87 0.18 -10.87
C PRO A 97 26.02 -1.00 -10.38
N ALA A 98 25.50 -0.96 -9.15
CA ALA A 98 24.61 -2.02 -8.67
C ALA A 98 23.29 -2.01 -9.44
N LEU A 99 22.67 -0.84 -9.61
CA LEU A 99 21.47 -0.68 -10.40
C LEU A 99 21.69 -1.06 -11.87
N ALA A 100 22.80 -0.66 -12.47
CA ALA A 100 23.11 -0.99 -13.86
C ALA A 100 23.15 -2.51 -14.07
N ARG A 101 23.89 -3.23 -13.23
CA ARG A 101 24.02 -4.69 -13.29
C ARG A 101 22.69 -5.41 -13.11
N THR A 102 21.88 -4.98 -12.14
CA THR A 102 20.57 -5.60 -11.90
C THR A 102 19.60 -5.34 -13.04
N LEU A 103 19.59 -4.14 -13.63
CA LEU A 103 18.82 -3.83 -14.82
C LEU A 103 19.25 -4.69 -16.02
N GLU A 104 20.54 -4.81 -16.30
CA GLU A 104 21.05 -5.65 -17.40
C GLU A 104 20.68 -7.12 -17.22
N ALA A 105 20.87 -7.68 -16.04
CA ALA A 105 20.48 -9.06 -15.72
C ALA A 105 18.96 -9.28 -15.92
N SER A 106 18.15 -8.35 -15.44
CA SER A 106 16.69 -8.43 -15.54
C SER A 106 16.20 -8.24 -16.99
N ILE A 107 16.84 -7.37 -17.76
CA ILE A 107 16.56 -7.22 -19.20
C ILE A 107 16.86 -8.53 -19.96
N ALA A 108 17.99 -9.19 -19.64
CA ALA A 108 18.35 -10.47 -20.25
C ALA A 108 17.33 -11.57 -19.93
N LEU A 109 16.82 -11.63 -18.70
CA LEU A 109 15.73 -12.55 -18.33
C LEU A 109 14.44 -12.22 -19.11
N ALA A 110 14.09 -10.96 -19.23
CA ALA A 110 12.87 -10.53 -19.91
C ALA A 110 12.91 -10.74 -21.44
N GLN A 111 14.08 -10.78 -22.06
CA GLN A 111 14.23 -11.01 -23.52
C GLN A 111 13.68 -12.36 -23.96
N ASN A 112 13.78 -13.38 -23.11
CA ASN A 112 13.33 -14.75 -23.41
C ASN A 112 11.89 -15.01 -22.94
N ARG A 113 11.15 -13.98 -22.54
CA ARG A 113 9.77 -14.13 -22.06
C ARG A 113 8.84 -14.59 -23.19
N PRO A 114 7.86 -15.45 -22.90
CA PRO A 114 6.83 -15.82 -23.86
C PRO A 114 5.94 -14.62 -24.20
N ARG A 115 5.37 -14.61 -25.41
CA ARG A 115 4.35 -13.60 -25.78
C ARG A 115 3.08 -13.76 -24.96
N ARG A 116 2.65 -15.01 -24.74
CA ARG A 116 1.53 -15.39 -23.87
C ARG A 116 1.91 -16.64 -23.08
N ALA A 117 1.51 -16.69 -21.83
CA ALA A 117 1.74 -17.84 -20.94
C ALA A 117 0.67 -17.92 -19.88
N LEU A 118 0.55 -19.08 -19.21
CA LEU A 118 -0.29 -19.30 -18.07
C LEU A 118 0.20 -18.48 -16.86
N PRO A 119 -0.69 -18.10 -15.93
CA PRO A 119 -0.35 -17.42 -14.67
C PRO A 119 0.80 -18.08 -13.91
N SER A 120 0.82 -19.42 -13.81
CA SER A 120 1.89 -20.17 -13.16
C SER A 120 3.27 -19.95 -13.74
N ARG A 121 3.35 -19.73 -15.05
CA ARG A 121 4.62 -19.43 -15.72
C ARG A 121 5.03 -17.96 -15.50
N TRP A 122 4.07 -17.04 -15.49
CA TRP A 122 4.32 -15.64 -15.16
C TRP A 122 4.77 -15.47 -13.72
N SER A 123 4.13 -16.16 -12.76
CA SER A 123 4.51 -16.07 -11.34
C SER A 123 5.96 -16.48 -11.11
N ARG A 124 6.44 -17.54 -11.76
CA ARG A 124 7.85 -17.97 -11.69
C ARG A 124 8.80 -16.95 -12.30
N LEU A 125 8.49 -16.46 -13.51
CA LEU A 125 9.33 -15.47 -14.19
C LEU A 125 9.39 -14.16 -13.39
N TRP A 126 8.30 -13.75 -12.79
CA TRP A 126 8.24 -12.52 -11.98
C TRP A 126 8.99 -12.67 -10.66
N PHE A 127 8.95 -13.85 -10.05
CA PHE A 127 9.78 -14.13 -8.88
C PHE A 127 11.27 -14.00 -9.23
N GLU A 128 11.71 -14.61 -10.34
CA GLU A 128 13.08 -14.49 -10.83
C GLU A 128 13.47 -13.05 -11.16
N LEU A 129 12.57 -12.30 -11.78
CA LEU A 129 12.77 -10.90 -12.15
C LEU A 129 12.94 -9.99 -10.92
N LEU A 130 12.06 -10.13 -9.93
CA LEU A 130 12.13 -9.39 -8.68
C LEU A 130 13.43 -9.68 -7.95
N HIS A 131 13.82 -10.96 -7.90
CA HIS A 131 15.08 -11.37 -7.30
C HIS A 131 16.30 -10.80 -8.04
N ALA A 132 16.29 -10.81 -9.39
CA ALA A 132 17.36 -10.23 -10.20
C ALA A 132 17.50 -8.71 -10.00
N MET A 133 16.38 -7.99 -9.75
CA MET A 133 16.39 -6.56 -9.38
C MET A 133 16.84 -6.31 -7.94
N GLY A 134 17.04 -7.39 -7.15
CA GLY A 134 17.43 -7.30 -5.75
C GLY A 134 16.28 -6.87 -4.81
N TRP A 135 15.04 -7.01 -5.28
CA TRP A 135 13.87 -6.81 -4.44
C TRP A 135 13.73 -7.99 -3.47
N PRO A 136 13.39 -7.74 -2.21
CA PRO A 136 12.88 -6.52 -1.60
C PRO A 136 13.96 -5.61 -0.96
N GLY A 137 15.23 -5.81 -1.22
CA GLY A 137 16.33 -5.12 -0.54
C GLY A 137 16.82 -5.90 0.69
N THR A 138 17.64 -5.26 1.55
CA THR A 138 18.32 -5.92 2.68
C THR A 138 17.83 -5.46 4.05
N ASP A 139 17.37 -4.23 4.19
CA ASP A 139 17.06 -3.60 5.48
C ASP A 139 15.54 -3.41 5.62
N LEU A 140 14.83 -4.53 5.80
CA LEU A 140 13.38 -4.52 5.96
C LEU A 140 13.01 -4.40 7.44
N ASP A 141 12.01 -3.58 7.74
CA ASP A 141 11.36 -3.59 9.04
C ASP A 141 10.38 -4.78 9.20
N SER A 142 9.78 -4.92 10.39
CA SER A 142 8.85 -6.03 10.69
C SER A 142 7.62 -6.00 9.78
N GLY A 143 7.03 -4.85 9.52
CA GLY A 143 5.85 -4.69 8.66
C GLY A 143 6.18 -4.99 7.20
N GLU A 144 7.37 -4.58 6.75
CA GLU A 144 7.88 -4.88 5.40
C GLU A 144 8.14 -6.38 5.20
N HIS A 145 8.70 -7.08 6.21
CA HIS A 145 8.84 -8.55 6.16
C HIS A 145 7.48 -9.26 6.04
N GLN A 146 6.48 -8.81 6.80
CA GLN A 146 5.13 -9.37 6.72
C GLN A 146 4.50 -9.07 5.36
N ALA A 147 4.67 -7.85 4.82
CA ALA A 147 4.21 -7.48 3.49
C ALA A 147 4.89 -8.32 2.39
N GLN A 148 6.19 -8.63 2.54
CA GLN A 148 6.91 -9.54 1.64
C GLN A 148 6.33 -10.95 1.66
N GLN A 149 6.04 -11.49 2.84
CA GLN A 149 5.42 -12.80 2.98
C GLN A 149 4.03 -12.84 2.32
N ARG A 150 3.20 -11.80 2.57
CA ARG A 150 1.87 -11.72 1.94
C ARG A 150 1.95 -11.56 0.43
N TRP A 151 2.95 -10.80 -0.06
CA TRP A 151 3.23 -10.70 -1.49
C TRP A 151 3.61 -12.04 -2.12
N ALA A 152 4.47 -12.83 -1.46
CA ALA A 152 4.83 -14.17 -1.94
C ALA A 152 3.61 -15.10 -2.03
N GLN A 153 2.71 -15.03 -1.05
CA GLN A 153 1.43 -15.75 -1.10
C GLN A 153 0.57 -15.29 -2.28
N LEU A 154 0.46 -13.98 -2.50
CA LEU A 154 -0.33 -13.41 -3.61
C LEU A 154 0.19 -13.87 -4.97
N ILE A 155 1.51 -13.90 -5.18
CA ILE A 155 2.11 -14.42 -6.42
C ILE A 155 1.79 -15.92 -6.59
N ALA A 156 1.78 -16.70 -5.50
CA ALA A 156 1.39 -18.10 -5.55
C ALA A 156 -0.10 -18.28 -5.86
N GLU A 157 -0.97 -17.49 -5.23
CA GLU A 157 -2.41 -17.44 -5.53
C GLU A 157 -2.67 -17.10 -7.00
N PHE A 158 -1.98 -16.09 -7.54
CA PHE A 158 -2.03 -15.76 -8.97
C PHE A 158 -1.59 -16.94 -9.84
N GLY A 159 -0.49 -17.62 -9.48
CA GLY A 159 -0.01 -18.79 -10.19
C GLY A 159 -0.97 -19.98 -10.19
N ALA A 160 -1.90 -20.04 -9.24
CA ALA A 160 -2.93 -21.07 -9.17
C ALA A 160 -4.15 -20.79 -10.06
N CYS A 161 -4.21 -19.64 -10.74
CA CYS A 161 -5.35 -19.23 -11.56
C CYS A 161 -5.31 -19.75 -13.01
N ASP A 162 -4.50 -20.72 -13.33
CA ASP A 162 -4.29 -21.23 -14.71
C ASP A 162 -5.60 -21.62 -15.41
N ASP A 163 -6.47 -22.36 -14.72
CA ASP A 163 -7.72 -22.87 -15.30
C ASP A 163 -8.78 -21.78 -15.51
N TYR A 164 -8.69 -20.68 -14.75
CA TYR A 164 -9.66 -19.58 -14.83
C TYR A 164 -9.23 -18.49 -15.82
N VAL A 165 -7.93 -18.20 -15.89
CA VAL A 165 -7.38 -17.08 -16.66
C VAL A 165 -6.90 -17.53 -18.04
N GLY A 166 -6.34 -18.74 -18.14
CA GLY A 166 -5.70 -19.21 -19.37
C GLY A 166 -4.42 -18.44 -19.69
N ALA A 167 -3.96 -18.57 -20.94
CA ALA A 167 -2.73 -17.90 -21.37
C ALA A 167 -2.97 -16.40 -21.63
N VAL A 168 -2.18 -15.55 -20.99
CA VAL A 168 -2.24 -14.08 -21.05
C VAL A 168 -0.88 -13.49 -21.42
N SER A 169 -0.86 -12.26 -21.93
CA SER A 169 0.36 -11.49 -22.15
C SER A 169 0.95 -10.99 -20.83
N ALA A 170 2.20 -10.52 -20.84
CA ALA A 170 2.86 -9.95 -19.67
C ALA A 170 2.07 -8.75 -19.08
N GLY A 171 1.55 -7.87 -19.95
CA GLY A 171 0.78 -6.70 -19.52
C GLY A 171 -0.56 -7.06 -18.90
N GLU A 172 -1.30 -8.04 -19.45
CA GLU A 172 -2.54 -8.57 -18.89
C GLU A 172 -2.28 -9.23 -17.53
N ALA A 173 -1.25 -10.05 -17.44
CA ALA A 173 -0.84 -10.73 -16.23
C ALA A 173 -0.45 -9.73 -15.11
N ALA A 174 0.32 -8.68 -15.44
CA ALA A 174 0.67 -7.62 -14.49
C ALA A 174 -0.56 -6.84 -14.01
N SER A 175 -1.54 -6.59 -14.89
CA SER A 175 -2.80 -5.97 -14.50
C SER A 175 -3.59 -6.84 -13.52
N LEU A 176 -3.75 -8.13 -13.84
CA LEU A 176 -4.45 -9.08 -12.96
C LEU A 176 -3.81 -9.17 -11.57
N LEU A 177 -2.47 -9.26 -11.50
CA LEU A 177 -1.78 -9.28 -10.21
C LEU A 177 -1.99 -7.98 -9.44
N ARG A 178 -2.02 -6.83 -10.12
CA ARG A 178 -2.31 -5.54 -9.51
C ARG A 178 -3.73 -5.50 -8.92
N ASP A 179 -4.72 -5.97 -9.67
CA ASP A 179 -6.11 -6.02 -9.23
C ASP A 179 -6.25 -6.94 -8.00
N MET A 180 -5.57 -8.09 -8.00
CA MET A 180 -5.49 -8.97 -6.84
C MET A 180 -4.84 -8.28 -5.64
N ALA A 181 -3.75 -7.53 -5.85
CA ALA A 181 -3.07 -6.78 -4.77
C ALA A 181 -3.94 -5.64 -4.22
N GLN A 182 -4.75 -5.01 -5.06
CA GLN A 182 -5.72 -3.99 -4.63
C GLN A 182 -6.87 -4.62 -3.83
N GLY A 183 -7.33 -5.80 -4.22
CA GLY A 183 -8.37 -6.54 -3.50
C GLY A 183 -7.89 -7.23 -2.21
N THR A 184 -6.58 -7.33 -2.00
CA THR A 184 -5.99 -7.95 -0.82
C THR A 184 -5.78 -6.92 0.27
N LEU A 185 -6.59 -6.99 1.32
CA LEU A 185 -6.38 -6.17 2.51
C LEU A 185 -5.21 -6.75 3.32
N PHE A 186 -4.32 -5.87 3.76
CA PHE A 186 -3.15 -6.20 4.55
C PHE A 186 -2.95 -5.20 5.68
N GLU A 187 -2.82 -5.73 6.88
CA GLU A 187 -2.48 -4.99 8.09
C GLU A 187 -1.31 -5.72 8.76
N PRO A 188 -0.13 -5.10 8.90
CA PRO A 188 0.97 -5.73 9.59
C PRO A 188 0.62 -5.89 11.07
N GLU A 189 1.02 -7.01 11.66
CA GLU A 189 1.02 -7.18 13.11
C GLU A 189 2.14 -6.33 13.68
N GLU A 190 1.81 -5.14 14.13
CA GLU A 190 2.77 -4.22 14.74
C GLU A 190 2.90 -4.48 16.24
N LEU A 191 4.10 -4.21 16.76
CA LEU A 191 4.34 -4.08 18.19
C LEU A 191 3.47 -2.91 18.67
N ARG A 192 2.55 -3.16 19.59
CA ARG A 192 1.54 -2.24 20.12
C ARG A 192 2.13 -0.85 20.38
N ALA A 193 1.78 0.09 19.51
CA ALA A 193 2.04 1.49 19.78
C ALA A 193 1.18 1.98 20.97
N PRO A 194 1.66 2.92 21.77
CA PRO A 194 0.88 3.45 22.89
C PRO A 194 -0.40 4.17 22.45
N VAL A 195 -0.47 4.60 21.19
CA VAL A 195 -1.63 5.27 20.61
C VAL A 195 -2.04 4.55 19.33
N THR A 196 -3.30 4.14 19.24
CA THR A 196 -3.89 3.54 18.04
C THR A 196 -4.87 4.52 17.42
N ILE A 197 -4.66 4.88 16.16
CA ILE A 197 -5.60 5.68 15.36
C ILE A 197 -6.47 4.69 14.58
N ILE A 198 -7.78 4.72 14.81
CA ILE A 198 -8.72 3.74 14.29
C ILE A 198 -9.97 4.43 13.72
N ASP A 199 -10.55 3.84 12.69
CA ASP A 199 -11.85 4.28 12.18
C ASP A 199 -12.99 3.91 13.15
N PRO A 200 -13.94 4.82 13.42
CA PRO A 200 -15.07 4.56 14.29
C PRO A 200 -15.89 3.31 13.92
N ALA A 201 -15.96 2.96 12.64
CA ALA A 201 -16.69 1.77 12.20
C ALA A 201 -16.02 0.45 12.58
N THR A 202 -14.69 0.46 12.77
CA THR A 202 -13.89 -0.74 13.07
C THR A 202 -13.61 -0.91 14.56
N CYS A 203 -13.81 0.12 15.39
CA CYS A 203 -13.52 0.06 16.83
C CYS A 203 -14.61 -0.62 17.66
N ALA A 204 -15.73 -1.03 17.06
CA ALA A 204 -16.82 -1.68 17.77
C ALA A 204 -16.37 -2.99 18.45
N GLY A 205 -16.60 -3.09 19.77
CA GLY A 205 -16.21 -4.25 20.58
C GLY A 205 -14.75 -4.20 21.09
N MET A 206 -13.96 -3.20 20.75
CA MET A 206 -12.61 -3.00 21.28
C MET A 206 -12.65 -2.30 22.64
N SER A 207 -11.68 -2.61 23.52
CA SER A 207 -11.53 -1.97 24.84
C SER A 207 -10.32 -1.04 24.81
N PHE A 208 -10.50 0.18 25.32
CA PHE A 208 -9.45 1.21 25.38
C PHE A 208 -9.25 1.70 26.80
N ASP A 209 -8.02 2.03 27.18
CA ASP A 209 -7.70 2.71 28.44
C ASP A 209 -8.11 4.20 28.40
N GLY A 210 -8.05 4.80 27.20
CA GLY A 210 -8.50 6.15 26.91
C GLY A 210 -8.90 6.28 25.45
N LEU A 211 -9.89 7.11 25.15
CA LEU A 211 -10.38 7.32 23.79
C LEU A 211 -10.47 8.80 23.49
N TRP A 212 -9.89 9.20 22.36
CA TRP A 212 -10.05 10.54 21.80
C TRP A 212 -10.79 10.44 20.47
N VAL A 213 -11.98 11.02 20.39
CA VAL A 213 -12.78 11.00 19.16
C VAL A 213 -12.75 12.38 18.53
N CYS A 214 -12.41 12.45 17.25
CA CYS A 214 -12.39 13.68 16.46
C CYS A 214 -13.17 13.51 15.15
N GLY A 215 -13.54 14.64 14.52
CA GLY A 215 -14.28 14.62 13.25
C GLY A 215 -15.76 14.25 13.37
N LEU A 216 -16.36 14.36 14.54
CA LEU A 216 -17.81 14.18 14.75
C LEU A 216 -18.59 15.41 14.26
N ASP A 217 -18.40 15.78 13.00
CA ASP A 217 -19.18 16.82 12.35
C ASP A 217 -20.48 16.20 11.80
N GLY A 218 -21.61 16.88 11.97
CA GLY A 218 -22.92 16.44 11.49
C GLY A 218 -23.02 16.24 9.97
N ALA A 219 -22.06 16.75 9.19
CA ALA A 219 -21.93 16.45 7.76
C ALA A 219 -21.23 15.12 7.46
N VAL A 220 -20.46 14.61 8.42
CA VAL A 220 -19.64 13.40 8.26
C VAL A 220 -20.17 12.25 9.11
N TRP A 221 -20.69 12.56 10.31
CA TRP A 221 -21.15 11.57 11.28
C TRP A 221 -22.46 11.98 11.95
N PRO A 222 -23.49 11.08 11.94
CA PRO A 222 -23.53 9.77 11.27
C PRO A 222 -23.45 9.89 9.76
N ALA A 223 -22.90 8.89 9.08
CA ALA A 223 -22.75 8.89 7.63
C ALA A 223 -24.11 9.22 6.96
N PRO A 224 -24.13 10.10 5.94
CA PRO A 224 -25.36 10.47 5.27
C PRO A 224 -26.08 9.24 4.70
N ALA A 225 -27.41 9.26 4.76
CA ALA A 225 -28.22 8.17 4.27
C ALA A 225 -27.94 7.89 2.79
N SER A 226 -27.52 6.67 2.47
CA SER A 226 -27.33 6.20 1.09
C SER A 226 -28.30 5.06 0.80
N PRO A 227 -29.57 5.36 0.50
CA PRO A 227 -30.56 4.34 0.20
C PRO A 227 -30.25 3.65 -1.14
N ASP A 228 -30.43 2.34 -1.16
CA ASP A 228 -30.31 1.55 -2.38
C ASP A 228 -31.42 1.97 -3.38
N PRO A 229 -31.08 2.41 -4.60
CA PRO A 229 -32.08 2.87 -5.56
C PRO A 229 -33.03 1.79 -6.06
N PHE A 230 -32.67 0.51 -5.93
CA PHE A 230 -33.45 -0.64 -6.40
C PHE A 230 -34.39 -1.20 -5.33
N LEU A 231 -34.31 -0.74 -4.08
CA LEU A 231 -35.17 -1.22 -2.98
C LEU A 231 -36.12 -0.13 -2.50
N PRO A 232 -37.40 -0.45 -2.25
CA PRO A 232 -38.37 0.50 -1.67
C PRO A 232 -37.84 1.07 -0.34
N ARG A 233 -37.90 2.38 -0.16
CA ARG A 233 -37.39 3.08 1.05
C ARG A 233 -38.07 2.57 2.34
N GLU A 234 -39.37 2.31 2.30
CA GLU A 234 -40.10 1.79 3.44
C GLU A 234 -39.54 0.43 3.89
N TRP A 235 -39.19 -0.43 2.94
CA TRP A 235 -38.63 -1.73 3.22
C TRP A 235 -37.20 -1.59 3.82
N GLN A 236 -36.38 -0.70 3.25
CA GLN A 236 -35.05 -0.42 3.79
C GLN A 236 -35.11 0.12 5.23
N ALA A 237 -36.10 0.97 5.53
CA ALA A 237 -36.32 1.48 6.89
C ALA A 237 -36.69 0.35 7.87
N ARG A 238 -37.53 -0.59 7.43
CA ARG A 238 -37.96 -1.72 8.26
C ARG A 238 -36.86 -2.70 8.61
N ILE A 239 -35.93 -2.97 7.67
CA ILE A 239 -34.78 -3.87 7.92
C ILE A 239 -33.60 -3.17 8.63
N GLY A 240 -33.78 -1.91 9.03
CA GLY A 240 -32.79 -1.20 9.83
C GLY A 240 -31.49 -0.87 9.10
N LYS A 241 -31.46 -0.85 7.75
CA LYS A 241 -30.33 -0.30 7.01
C LYS A 241 -30.10 1.13 7.49
N ILE A 242 -28.91 1.39 8.03
CA ILE A 242 -28.49 2.69 8.62
C ILE A 242 -28.78 3.85 7.66
N GLY A 243 -28.59 3.63 6.34
CA GLY A 243 -28.92 4.59 5.31
C GLY A 243 -30.40 4.95 5.13
N ALA A 244 -31.35 4.21 5.69
CA ALA A 244 -32.78 4.50 5.56
C ALA A 244 -33.33 5.37 6.70
N LYS A 245 -32.66 5.39 7.85
CA LYS A 245 -33.09 6.14 9.05
C LYS A 245 -32.65 7.62 9.10
N GLY A 246 -31.72 8.03 8.24
CA GLY A 246 -31.15 9.36 8.24
C GLY A 246 -32.06 10.48 7.68
N MET A 247 -33.34 10.24 7.48
CA MET A 247 -34.25 11.25 6.88
C MET A 247 -35.41 11.71 7.78
N GLU A 248 -35.46 11.30 9.03
CA GLU A 248 -36.43 11.89 9.94
C GLU A 248 -35.77 13.05 10.73
N PRO A 249 -36.25 14.30 10.59
CA PRO A 249 -35.85 15.37 11.49
C PRO A 249 -36.40 15.06 12.87
N GLY A 250 -35.54 14.59 13.77
CA GLY A 250 -35.94 14.28 15.15
C GLY A 250 -35.39 12.99 15.75
N ILE A 251 -34.71 12.14 14.97
CA ILE A 251 -33.94 11.05 15.59
C ILE A 251 -32.57 11.61 15.95
N GLU A 252 -32.46 12.13 17.17
CA GLU A 252 -31.20 12.11 17.90
C GLU A 252 -30.72 10.66 17.93
N ILE A 253 -29.89 10.26 16.95
CA ILE A 253 -29.02 9.12 17.13
C ILE A 253 -28.10 9.60 18.23
N SER A 254 -28.51 9.30 19.45
CA SER A 254 -27.82 9.74 20.63
C SER A 254 -26.35 9.31 20.47
N HIS A 255 -25.45 10.29 20.51
CA HIS A 255 -24.03 10.08 20.75
C HIS A 255 -23.80 9.04 21.86
N HIS A 256 -24.76 8.82 22.73
CA HIS A 256 -24.82 7.77 23.74
C HIS A 256 -24.65 6.34 23.23
N ARG A 257 -25.23 5.94 22.10
CA ARG A 257 -25.11 4.54 21.64
C ARG A 257 -23.73 4.17 21.13
N PHE A 258 -22.98 5.10 20.56
CA PHE A 258 -21.61 4.84 20.14
C PHE A 258 -20.70 4.57 21.34
N PHE A 259 -20.88 5.34 22.43
CA PHE A 259 -20.09 5.19 23.66
C PHE A 259 -20.55 4.03 24.55
N GLU A 260 -21.78 3.53 24.39
CA GLU A 260 -22.26 2.34 25.12
C GLU A 260 -21.60 1.04 24.65
N PHE A 261 -21.09 1.00 23.41
CA PHE A 261 -20.38 -0.15 22.83
C PHE A 261 -18.88 -0.16 23.07
N LEU A 262 -18.32 0.89 23.68
CA LEU A 262 -16.89 0.99 23.95
C LEU A 262 -16.65 0.83 25.46
N PRO A 263 -16.24 -0.34 25.95
CA PRO A 263 -15.85 -0.50 27.32
C PRO A 263 -14.54 0.25 27.59
N ILE A 264 -14.62 1.46 28.12
CA ILE A 264 -13.47 2.21 28.60
C ILE A 264 -13.09 1.63 29.96
N ARG A 265 -11.95 0.98 30.05
CA ARG A 265 -11.33 0.60 31.32
C ARG A 265 -10.80 1.84 31.99
N SER A 266 -11.61 2.62 32.68
CA SER A 266 -11.05 3.66 33.53
C SER A 266 -11.93 4.15 34.67
N ALA A 267 -11.25 4.44 35.73
CA ALA A 267 -11.73 5.04 36.96
C ALA A 267 -11.89 6.59 36.87
N SER A 268 -12.04 7.19 35.67
CA SER A 268 -12.19 8.64 35.56
C SER A 268 -13.38 9.06 34.69
N ARG A 269 -14.59 8.77 35.18
CA ARG A 269 -15.85 9.36 34.68
C ARG A 269 -15.97 10.88 34.91
N SER A 270 -14.90 11.59 35.29
CA SER A 270 -15.04 12.90 35.95
C SER A 270 -14.64 14.10 35.12
N ARG A 271 -14.41 14.03 33.81
CA ARG A 271 -14.05 15.23 33.05
C ARG A 271 -14.55 15.28 31.57
N TYR A 272 -15.80 14.96 31.31
CA TYR A 272 -16.44 15.42 30.09
C TYR A 272 -17.59 16.38 30.45
N LYS A 273 -17.25 17.66 30.66
CA LYS A 273 -18.16 18.75 30.39
C LYS A 273 -18.01 19.10 28.93
N ALA A 274 -18.98 18.70 28.12
CA ALA A 274 -19.12 19.19 26.77
C ALA A 274 -19.37 20.69 26.80
N PRO A 275 -18.58 21.53 26.13
CA PRO A 275 -18.99 22.87 25.77
C PRO A 275 -19.63 22.81 24.39
N PHE A 276 -20.90 22.49 24.33
CA PHE A 276 -21.70 22.83 23.14
C PHE A 276 -22.97 23.50 23.63
N THR A 277 -22.90 24.82 23.64
CA THR A 277 -24.06 25.68 23.58
C THR A 277 -24.11 26.26 22.17
N VAL A 278 -25.18 25.91 21.42
CA VAL A 278 -25.77 26.50 20.20
C VAL A 278 -24.81 27.02 19.13
#